data_1dfd2eb24d3b1058165e9a0c7aed3cbe
#
_entry.id   1dfd2eb24d3b1058165e9a0c7aed3cbe
#
_cell.length_a   1.000
_cell.length_b   1.000
_cell.length_c   1.000
_cell.angle_alpha   90.00
_cell.angle_beta   90.00
_cell.angle_gamma   90.00
#
_symmetry.space_group_name_H-M   'P 1'
#
loop_
_entity.id
_entity.type
_entity.pdbx_description
1 polymer ?
#
loop_
_entity_poly.entity_id
_entity_poly.type
_entity_poly.pdbx_seq_one_letter_code
_entity_poly.pdbx_strand_id
1 'polypeptide(L)'
;MLRRYLDRHRPLVSSALARTEVMRALLPCGPDAVRRGREVLARVDLLRISDRVLDAAGLLAPPELRSLDAIHLASAELFGSDLQAFVTYDERLATAAASRGFRVIHPA
;
A
#
# COMPACT_ATOMS: atom_id res chain seq x y z
N MET A 1 6.97 -6.28 13.49
CA MET A 1 6.23 -5.02 13.44
C MET A 1 6.50 -4.30 12.14
N LEU A 2 5.53 -3.62 11.61
CA LEU A 2 5.62 -2.94 10.33
C LEU A 2 6.80 -1.97 10.27
N ARG A 3 6.99 -1.16 11.32
CA ARG A 3 8.07 -0.17 11.34
C ARG A 3 9.45 -0.82 11.18
N ARG A 4 9.71 -1.95 11.85
CA ARG A 4 10.99 -2.66 11.69
C ARG A 4 11.16 -3.18 10.27
N TYR A 5 10.09 -3.68 9.69
CA TYR A 5 10.14 -4.14 8.31
C TYR A 5 10.51 -2.99 7.37
N LEU A 6 9.85 -1.83 7.54
CA LEU A 6 10.10 -0.65 6.72
C LEU A 6 11.53 -0.14 6.87
N ASP A 7 12.10 -0.20 8.07
CA ASP A 7 13.48 0.24 8.31
C ASP A 7 14.49 -0.61 7.56
N ARG A 8 14.23 -1.91 7.38
CA ARG A 8 15.16 -2.86 6.76
C ARG A 8 14.96 -3.02 5.24
N HIS A 9 13.80 -2.70 4.72
CA HIS A 9 13.43 -2.98 3.33
C HIS A 9 13.24 -1.68 2.57
N ARG A 10 14.32 -0.99 2.33
CA ARG A 10 14.29 0.26 1.57
C ARG A 10 14.90 0.07 0.19
N PRO A 11 14.46 0.85 -0.80
CA PRO A 11 13.37 1.83 -0.76
C PRO A 11 12.00 1.17 -0.71
N LEU A 12 11.05 1.88 -0.10
CA LEU A 12 9.67 1.45 0.00
C LEU A 12 8.79 2.34 -0.85
N VAL A 13 7.76 1.74 -1.43
CA VAL A 13 6.86 2.44 -2.33
C VAL A 13 5.43 2.13 -1.94
N SER A 14 4.55 3.13 -2.04
CA SER A 14 3.11 2.95 -1.87
C SER A 14 2.38 3.93 -2.75
N SER A 15 1.05 3.76 -2.93
CA SER A 15 0.27 4.79 -3.60
C SER A 15 0.09 5.98 -2.67
N ALA A 16 -0.17 7.14 -3.26
CA ALA A 16 -0.37 8.38 -2.49
C ALA A 16 -1.58 8.31 -1.55
N LEU A 17 -2.49 7.35 -1.74
CA LEU A 17 -3.60 7.12 -0.82
C LEU A 17 -3.13 6.77 0.59
N ALA A 18 -1.94 6.16 0.72
CA ALA A 18 -1.40 5.80 2.03
C ALA A 18 -1.29 6.99 2.97
N ARG A 19 -1.06 8.17 2.42
CA ARG A 19 -0.97 9.41 3.23
C ARG A 19 -2.24 9.62 4.04
N THR A 20 -3.39 9.42 3.45
CA THR A 20 -4.67 9.60 4.12
C THR A 20 -5.05 8.37 4.93
N GLU A 21 -4.88 7.17 4.38
CA GLU A 21 -5.31 5.95 5.02
C GLU A 21 -4.58 5.69 6.33
N VAL A 22 -3.28 5.90 6.35
CA VAL A 22 -2.47 5.71 7.56
C VAL A 22 -2.89 6.71 8.62
N MET A 23 -3.08 7.97 8.26
CA MET A 23 -3.51 8.98 9.22
C MET A 23 -4.90 8.69 9.78
N ARG A 24 -5.85 8.29 8.94
CA ARG A 24 -7.19 7.94 9.38
C ARG A 24 -7.18 6.76 10.34
N ALA A 25 -6.34 5.75 10.08
CA ALA A 25 -6.21 4.58 10.94
C ALA A 25 -5.58 4.93 12.29
N LEU A 26 -4.65 5.87 12.33
CA LEU A 26 -3.92 6.23 13.56
C LEU A 26 -4.58 7.33 14.37
N LEU A 27 -5.46 8.11 13.77
CA LEU A 27 -6.11 9.22 14.44
C LEU A 27 -6.75 8.84 15.78
N PRO A 28 -7.49 7.72 15.89
CA PRO A 28 -8.07 7.32 17.18
C PRO A 28 -7.03 6.91 18.23
N CYS A 29 -5.80 6.64 17.83
CA CYS A 29 -4.74 6.19 18.73
C CYS A 29 -3.98 7.35 19.38
N GLY A 30 -4.33 8.60 19.06
CA GLY A 30 -3.78 9.78 19.68
C GLY A 30 -2.62 10.44 18.93
N PRO A 31 -2.18 11.63 19.42
CA PRO A 31 -1.19 12.44 18.70
C PRO A 31 0.17 11.77 18.51
N ASP A 32 0.62 10.96 19.47
CA ASP A 32 1.90 10.25 19.33
C ASP A 32 1.87 9.23 18.21
N ALA A 33 0.76 8.50 18.05
CA ALA A 33 0.59 7.55 16.98
C ALA A 33 0.59 8.26 15.62
N VAL A 34 -0.11 9.38 15.53
CA VAL A 34 -0.16 10.19 14.29
C VAL A 34 1.24 10.68 13.92
N ARG A 35 1.99 11.17 14.89
CA ARG A 35 3.35 11.66 14.66
C ARG A 35 4.24 10.52 14.12
N ARG A 36 4.19 9.34 14.75
CA ARG A 36 4.96 8.19 14.30
C ARG A 36 4.55 7.74 12.89
N GLY A 37 3.27 7.81 12.59
CA GLY A 37 2.79 7.51 11.24
C GLY A 37 3.37 8.45 10.20
N ARG A 38 3.45 9.73 10.51
CA ARG A 38 4.09 10.71 9.61
C ARG A 38 5.56 10.41 9.40
N GLU A 39 6.27 10.01 10.46
CA GLU A 39 7.68 9.63 10.36
C GLU A 39 7.87 8.42 9.45
N VAL A 40 7.00 7.41 9.57
CA VAL A 40 7.04 6.24 8.70
C VAL A 40 6.77 6.62 7.25
N LEU A 41 5.71 7.43 7.01
CA LEU A 41 5.37 7.85 5.65
C LEU A 41 6.49 8.67 5.00
N ALA A 42 7.27 9.41 5.78
CA ALA A 42 8.39 10.16 5.24
C ALA A 42 9.49 9.27 4.66
N ARG A 43 9.49 7.98 5.00
CA ARG A 43 10.46 6.99 4.48
C ARG A 43 9.92 6.21 3.30
N VAL A 44 8.69 6.45 2.90
CA VAL A 44 8.02 5.73 1.83
C VAL A 44 7.89 6.65 0.62
N ASP A 45 8.30 6.15 -0.54
CA ASP A 45 8.06 6.86 -1.78
C ASP A 45 6.60 6.68 -2.17
N LEU A 46 5.87 7.80 -2.27
CA LEU A 46 4.44 7.76 -2.60
C LEU A 46 4.24 7.97 -4.09
N LEU A 47 3.70 6.95 -4.75
CA LEU A 47 3.39 6.99 -6.16
C LEU A 47 2.16 7.85 -6.42
N ARG A 48 2.30 8.81 -7.33
CA ARG A 48 1.18 9.64 -7.75
C ARG A 48 0.08 8.80 -8.35
N ILE A 49 -1.15 9.11 -7.98
CA ILE A 49 -2.32 8.46 -8.56
C ILE A 49 -2.67 9.21 -9.84
N SER A 50 -2.29 8.63 -10.98
CA SER A 50 -2.54 9.20 -12.30
C SER A 50 -3.87 8.68 -12.86
N ASP A 51 -4.33 9.33 -13.94
CA ASP A 51 -5.51 8.85 -14.67
C ASP A 51 -5.30 7.42 -15.13
N ARG A 52 -4.09 7.07 -15.57
CA ARG A 52 -3.76 5.72 -15.99
C ARG A 52 -3.98 4.70 -14.89
N VAL A 53 -3.55 5.02 -13.66
CA VAL A 53 -3.76 4.14 -12.50
C VAL A 53 -5.24 4.01 -12.18
N LEU A 54 -5.97 5.12 -12.19
CA LEU A 54 -7.40 5.10 -11.89
C LEU A 54 -8.19 4.27 -12.92
N ASP A 55 -7.87 4.44 -14.18
CA ASP A 55 -8.54 3.68 -15.25
C ASP A 55 -8.21 2.18 -15.12
N ALA A 56 -6.96 1.83 -14.89
CA ALA A 56 -6.56 0.45 -14.70
C ALA A 56 -7.24 -0.17 -13.47
N ALA A 57 -7.32 0.57 -12.39
CA ALA A 57 -7.96 0.11 -11.16
C ALA A 57 -9.46 -0.18 -11.39
N GLY A 58 -10.10 0.65 -12.20
CA GLY A 58 -11.53 0.49 -12.49
C GLY A 58 -11.88 -0.82 -13.19
N LEU A 59 -10.91 -1.41 -13.89
CA LEU A 59 -11.09 -2.65 -14.64
C LEU A 59 -10.38 -3.86 -14.01
N LEU A 60 -9.80 -3.68 -12.83
CA LEU A 60 -8.99 -4.70 -12.20
C LEU A 60 -9.84 -5.86 -11.67
N ALA A 61 -9.42 -7.09 -11.98
CA ALA A 61 -10.04 -8.29 -11.42
C ALA A 61 -9.41 -8.64 -10.07
N PRO A 62 -10.14 -9.23 -9.12
CA PRO A 62 -11.54 -9.61 -9.25
C PRO A 62 -12.49 -8.42 -9.06
N PRO A 63 -13.72 -8.48 -9.62
CA PRO A 63 -14.65 -7.36 -9.55
C PRO A 63 -15.14 -7.05 -8.13
N GLU A 64 -15.00 -7.97 -7.20
CA GLU A 64 -15.37 -7.77 -5.79
C GLU A 64 -14.34 -6.92 -5.04
N LEU A 65 -13.20 -6.68 -5.64
CA LEU A 65 -12.13 -5.89 -5.02
C LEU A 65 -12.60 -4.45 -4.80
N ARG A 66 -12.38 -3.93 -3.61
CA ARG A 66 -12.81 -2.57 -3.29
C ARG A 66 -11.97 -1.55 -4.05
N SER A 67 -12.57 -0.39 -4.32
CA SER A 67 -11.93 0.64 -5.13
C SER A 67 -10.55 1.06 -4.63
N LEU A 68 -10.42 1.30 -3.32
CA LEU A 68 -9.12 1.71 -2.76
C LEU A 68 -8.07 0.61 -2.91
N ASP A 69 -8.48 -0.64 -2.70
CA ASP A 69 -7.57 -1.78 -2.86
C ASP A 69 -7.17 -1.94 -4.32
N ALA A 70 -8.12 -1.75 -5.23
CA ALA A 70 -7.83 -1.79 -6.66
C ALA A 70 -6.81 -0.72 -7.07
N ILE A 71 -6.93 0.49 -6.50
CA ILE A 71 -5.98 1.57 -6.77
C ILE A 71 -4.59 1.20 -6.26
N HIS A 72 -4.48 0.62 -5.07
CA HIS A 72 -3.19 0.18 -4.55
C HIS A 72 -2.56 -0.89 -5.44
N LEU A 73 -3.35 -1.89 -5.86
CA LEU A 73 -2.83 -2.94 -6.75
C LEU A 73 -2.44 -2.40 -8.12
N ALA A 74 -3.24 -1.53 -8.69
CA ALA A 74 -2.92 -0.92 -9.99
C ALA A 74 -1.64 -0.07 -9.90
N SER A 75 -1.45 0.64 -8.79
CA SER A 75 -0.22 1.40 -8.55
C SER A 75 0.99 0.48 -8.48
N ALA A 76 0.86 -0.64 -7.77
CA ALA A 76 1.92 -1.63 -7.64
C ALA A 76 2.27 -2.25 -9.00
N GLU A 77 1.26 -2.58 -9.81
CA GLU A 77 1.49 -3.14 -11.14
C GLU A 77 2.18 -2.14 -12.06
N LEU A 78 1.84 -0.87 -11.95
CA LEU A 78 2.50 0.16 -12.75
C LEU A 78 3.97 0.32 -12.35
N PHE A 79 4.29 0.15 -11.07
CA PHE A 79 5.67 0.17 -10.61
C PHE A 79 6.47 -0.99 -11.22
N GLY A 80 5.81 -2.14 -11.38
CA GLY A 80 6.35 -3.25 -12.15
C GLY A 80 7.29 -4.18 -11.38
N SER A 81 8.22 -4.78 -12.12
CA SER A 81 9.10 -5.83 -11.61
C SER A 81 10.11 -5.33 -10.57
N ASP A 82 10.30 -4.03 -10.44
CA ASP A 82 11.18 -3.47 -9.42
C ASP A 82 10.59 -3.59 -8.02
N LEU A 83 9.28 -3.86 -7.92
CA LEU A 83 8.63 -4.06 -6.63
C LEU A 83 9.00 -5.42 -6.07
N GLN A 84 9.67 -5.45 -4.91
CA GLN A 84 10.13 -6.68 -4.29
C GLN A 84 9.02 -7.42 -3.55
N ALA A 85 8.10 -6.68 -2.93
CA ALA A 85 7.05 -7.27 -2.13
C ALA A 85 5.86 -6.33 -1.99
N PHE A 86 4.70 -6.91 -1.78
CA PHE A 86 3.47 -6.20 -1.46
C PHE A 86 3.17 -6.42 0.02
N VAL A 87 3.18 -5.35 0.79
CA VAL A 87 3.03 -5.42 2.24
C VAL A 87 1.61 -5.00 2.63
N THR A 88 0.89 -5.88 3.29
CA THR A 88 -0.48 -5.60 3.75
C THR A 88 -0.87 -6.48 4.92
N TYR A 89 -1.75 -5.97 5.77
CA TYR A 89 -2.41 -6.74 6.81
C TYR A 89 -3.80 -7.22 6.39
N ASP A 90 -4.33 -6.71 5.29
CA ASP A 90 -5.67 -7.06 4.80
C ASP A 90 -5.61 -8.37 4.01
N GLU A 91 -6.34 -9.38 4.47
CA GLU A 91 -6.34 -10.71 3.84
C GLU A 91 -6.89 -10.70 2.41
N ARG A 92 -7.93 -9.91 2.16
CA ARG A 92 -8.51 -9.81 0.81
C ARG A 92 -7.53 -9.20 -0.16
N LEU A 93 -6.86 -8.13 0.27
CA LEU A 93 -5.86 -7.47 -0.55
C LEU A 93 -4.65 -8.38 -0.74
N ALA A 94 -4.23 -9.10 0.30
CA ALA A 94 -3.15 -10.08 0.22
C ALA A 94 -3.44 -11.17 -0.82
N THR A 95 -4.65 -11.73 -0.78
CA THR A 95 -5.07 -12.77 -1.72
C THR A 95 -5.06 -12.24 -3.16
N ALA A 96 -5.61 -11.05 -3.36
CA ALA A 96 -5.66 -10.43 -4.68
C ALA A 96 -4.25 -10.14 -5.22
N ALA A 97 -3.36 -9.62 -4.37
CA ALA A 97 -1.98 -9.34 -4.75
C ALA A 97 -1.22 -10.62 -5.10
N ALA A 98 -1.38 -11.67 -4.29
CA ALA A 98 -0.73 -12.95 -4.55
C ALA A 98 -1.21 -13.56 -5.86
N SER A 99 -2.51 -13.47 -6.17
CA SER A 99 -3.05 -14.00 -7.41
C SER A 99 -2.54 -13.26 -8.64
N ARG A 100 -2.04 -12.05 -8.47
CA ARG A 100 -1.45 -11.25 -9.55
C ARG A 100 0.08 -11.37 -9.59
N GLY A 101 0.64 -12.29 -8.83
CA GLY A 101 2.07 -12.58 -8.88
C GLY A 101 2.94 -11.79 -7.91
N PHE A 102 2.36 -10.99 -7.05
CA PHE A 102 3.14 -10.27 -6.04
C PHE A 102 3.54 -11.19 -4.89
N ARG A 103 4.75 -11.00 -4.41
CA ARG A 103 5.16 -11.59 -3.15
C ARG A 103 4.52 -10.77 -2.03
N VAL A 104 3.70 -11.41 -1.21
CA VAL A 104 2.94 -10.74 -0.15
C VAL A 104 3.60 -10.97 1.20
N ILE A 105 3.71 -9.91 1.99
CA ILE A 105 4.28 -9.95 3.34
C ILE A 105 3.28 -9.38 4.33
N HIS A 106 3.08 -10.13 5.41
CA HIS A 106 2.30 -9.68 6.57
C HIS A 106 3.31 -9.37 7.68
N PRO A 107 3.67 -8.10 7.89
CA PRO A 107 4.63 -7.75 8.94
C PRO A 107 4.10 -8.11 10.32
N ALA A 108 4.90 -8.77 11.14
CA ALA A 108 4.55 -9.13 12.51
C ALA A 108 5.03 -8.09 13.51
#